data_c9b12093e981b709ab05d6948fe48253
#
_entry.id   c9b12093e981b709ab05d6948fe48253
#
_cell.length_a   1.000
_cell.length_b   1.000
_cell.length_c   1.000
_cell.angle_alpha   90.00
_cell.angle_beta   90.00
_cell.angle_gamma   90.00
#
_symmetry.space_group_name_H-M   'P 1'
#
loop_
_entity.id
_entity.type
_entity.pdbx_description
1 polymer ?
#
loop_
_entity_poly.entity_id
_entity_poly.type
_entity_poly.pdbx_seq_one_letter_code
_entity_poly.pdbx_strand_id
1 'polypeptide(L)'
;MTVLRTVRALRALGNNTGSAALEFIAAALVLLVPCVYAVLVFGGIELAQFAVTGAARHSARVFVEQSSPTAAMRHARDSALVSVREQAPHATKPRVTVTCRGACLASGGTVTVRVAVGVPLPFLPQWPSVRQFTSVSVSASATQSHARLGSAG
;
A
#
# COMPACT_ATOMS: atom_id res chain seq x y z
N MET A 1 30.00 -3.71 1.05
CA MET A 1 31.32 -4.24 1.50
C MET A 1 31.30 -4.83 2.92
N THR A 2 30.28 -4.56 3.73
CA THR A 2 30.16 -5.04 5.13
C THR A 2 29.78 -6.53 5.22
N VAL A 3 28.94 -7.02 4.31
CA VAL A 3 28.45 -8.43 4.30
C VAL A 3 29.58 -9.45 4.07
N LEU A 4 30.54 -9.13 3.22
CA LEU A 4 31.69 -10.02 2.96
C LEU A 4 32.64 -10.15 4.17
N ARG A 5 32.70 -9.15 5.05
CA ARG A 5 33.50 -9.21 6.28
C ARG A 5 32.86 -10.12 7.32
N THR A 6 31.54 -10.13 7.40
CA THR A 6 30.79 -10.97 8.34
C THR A 6 30.91 -12.44 7.97
N VAL A 7 30.85 -12.81 6.68
CA VAL A 7 31.04 -14.19 6.20
C VAL A 7 32.47 -14.69 6.44
N ARG A 8 33.47 -13.80 6.40
CA ARG A 8 34.88 -14.16 6.67
C ARG A 8 35.14 -14.38 8.17
N ALA A 9 34.43 -13.64 9.05
CA ALA A 9 34.51 -13.84 10.50
C ALA A 9 33.90 -15.19 10.95
N LEU A 10 32.84 -15.63 10.29
CA LEU A 10 32.21 -16.94 10.53
C LEU A 10 33.12 -18.12 10.10
N ARG A 11 33.99 -17.93 9.10
CA ARG A 11 34.98 -18.96 8.69
C ARG A 11 36.13 -19.12 9.68
N ALA A 12 36.43 -18.13 10.51
CA ALA A 12 37.51 -18.19 11.50
C ALA A 12 37.13 -19.00 12.76
N LEU A 13 35.86 -19.36 12.94
CA LEU A 13 35.36 -20.20 14.04
C LEU A 13 35.42 -21.73 13.74
N GLY A 14 35.96 -22.11 12.59
CA GLY A 14 35.90 -23.47 12.02
C GLY A 14 37.05 -24.40 12.37
N ASN A 15 37.51 -24.47 13.61
CA ASN A 15 38.49 -25.47 14.04
C ASN A 15 37.99 -26.36 15.20
N ASN A 16 36.86 -27.04 15.00
CA ASN A 16 36.49 -28.17 15.86
C ASN A 16 35.46 -29.06 15.16
N THR A 17 35.68 -30.33 15.17
CA THR A 17 34.92 -31.43 14.56
C THR A 17 33.48 -31.63 15.08
N GLY A 18 32.88 -30.63 15.75
CA GLY A 18 31.47 -30.58 16.14
C GLY A 18 30.66 -29.49 15.45
N SER A 19 31.25 -28.76 14.51
CA SER A 19 30.80 -27.46 14.02
C SER A 19 29.87 -27.49 12.77
N ALA A 20 29.79 -28.59 12.04
CA ALA A 20 28.98 -28.67 10.81
C ALA A 20 27.48 -28.36 11.05
N ALA A 21 26.93 -28.81 12.18
CA ALA A 21 25.55 -28.53 12.54
C ALA A 21 25.36 -27.07 12.91
N LEU A 22 26.30 -26.47 13.63
CA LEU A 22 26.25 -25.03 13.99
C LEU A 22 26.45 -24.15 12.75
N GLU A 23 27.35 -24.52 11.85
CA GLU A 23 27.56 -23.80 10.58
C GLU A 23 26.30 -23.87 9.69
N PHE A 24 25.67 -25.06 9.61
CA PHE A 24 24.41 -25.21 8.88
C PHE A 24 23.29 -24.35 9.48
N ILE A 25 23.11 -24.35 10.80
CA ILE A 25 22.09 -23.53 11.48
C ILE A 25 22.38 -22.06 11.27
N ALA A 26 23.62 -21.62 11.40
CA ALA A 26 24.00 -20.22 11.18
C ALA A 26 23.75 -19.78 9.72
N ALA A 27 24.12 -20.63 8.75
CA ALA A 27 23.88 -20.36 7.33
C ALA A 27 22.37 -20.35 7.02
N ALA A 28 21.59 -21.26 7.59
CA ALA A 28 20.15 -21.32 7.44
C ALA A 28 19.47 -20.05 8.01
N LEU A 29 19.87 -19.58 9.19
CA LEU A 29 19.34 -18.36 9.79
C LEU A 29 19.67 -17.11 8.97
N VAL A 30 20.90 -17.00 8.48
CA VAL A 30 21.34 -15.87 7.63
C VAL A 30 20.54 -15.80 6.33
N LEU A 31 20.10 -16.94 5.80
CA LEU A 31 19.26 -16.99 4.61
C LEU A 31 17.77 -16.81 4.94
N LEU A 32 17.29 -17.46 6.00
CA LEU A 32 15.88 -17.47 6.39
C LEU A 32 15.38 -16.09 6.80
N VAL A 33 16.15 -15.38 7.63
CA VAL A 33 15.74 -14.06 8.15
C VAL A 33 15.44 -13.06 7.03
N PRO A 34 16.32 -12.84 6.02
CA PRO A 34 15.97 -11.92 4.93
C PRO A 34 14.82 -12.42 4.05
N CYS A 35 14.66 -13.73 3.88
CA CYS A 35 13.52 -14.29 3.15
C CYS A 35 12.21 -14.01 3.87
N VAL A 36 12.13 -14.26 5.17
CA VAL A 36 10.94 -13.95 5.98
C VAL A 36 10.64 -12.46 5.95
N TYR A 37 11.67 -11.61 6.10
CA TYR A 37 11.50 -10.17 5.99
C TYR A 37 10.94 -9.74 4.64
N ALA A 38 11.46 -10.28 3.54
CA ALA A 38 10.96 -10.00 2.20
C ALA A 38 9.48 -10.37 2.05
N VAL A 39 9.08 -11.56 2.54
CA VAL A 39 7.67 -12.00 2.50
C VAL A 39 6.76 -11.05 3.26
N LEU A 40 7.17 -10.57 4.45
CA LEU A 40 6.39 -9.63 5.25
C LEU A 40 6.24 -8.27 4.55
N VAL A 41 7.31 -7.76 3.93
CA VAL A 41 7.30 -6.50 3.18
C VAL A 41 6.39 -6.60 1.95
N PHE A 42 6.58 -7.63 1.13
CA PHE A 42 5.77 -7.82 -0.07
C PHE A 42 4.30 -8.04 0.27
N GLY A 43 3.99 -8.87 1.27
CA GLY A 43 2.61 -9.09 1.73
C GLY A 43 1.92 -7.81 2.17
N GLY A 44 2.62 -6.93 2.89
CA GLY A 44 2.09 -5.62 3.30
C GLY A 44 1.81 -4.69 2.11
N ILE A 45 2.68 -4.68 1.10
CA ILE A 45 2.50 -3.88 -0.13
C ILE A 45 1.31 -4.41 -0.95
N GLU A 46 1.20 -5.72 -1.12
CA GLU A 46 0.09 -6.37 -1.83
C GLU A 46 -1.26 -6.03 -1.20
N LEU A 47 -1.39 -6.18 0.13
CA LEU A 47 -2.61 -5.81 0.85
C LEU A 47 -2.98 -4.34 0.65
N ALA A 48 -2.01 -3.43 0.72
CA ALA A 48 -2.24 -2.01 0.47
C ALA A 48 -2.66 -1.74 -0.99
N GLN A 49 -2.12 -2.47 -1.96
CA GLN A 49 -2.49 -2.35 -3.37
C GLN A 49 -3.94 -2.76 -3.60
N PHE A 50 -4.40 -3.85 -2.98
CA PHE A 50 -5.80 -4.25 -3.02
C PHE A 50 -6.70 -3.23 -2.34
N ALA A 51 -6.30 -2.72 -1.16
CA ALA A 51 -7.04 -1.72 -0.41
C ALA A 51 -7.24 -0.42 -1.20
N VAL A 52 -6.18 0.15 -1.80
CA VAL A 52 -6.30 1.40 -2.56
C VAL A 52 -7.08 1.21 -3.86
N THR A 53 -6.99 0.03 -4.50
CA THR A 53 -7.73 -0.29 -5.72
C THR A 53 -9.23 -0.40 -5.42
N GLY A 54 -9.60 -1.13 -4.37
CA GLY A 54 -10.98 -1.23 -3.89
C GLY A 54 -11.53 0.12 -3.46
N ALA A 55 -10.77 0.87 -2.66
CA ALA A 55 -11.14 2.20 -2.20
C ALA A 55 -11.37 3.18 -3.35
N ALA A 56 -10.49 3.21 -4.36
CA ALA A 56 -10.63 4.09 -5.51
C ALA A 56 -11.91 3.80 -6.30
N ARG A 57 -12.21 2.52 -6.56
CA ARG A 57 -13.42 2.10 -7.27
C ARG A 57 -14.69 2.44 -6.48
N HIS A 58 -14.71 2.11 -5.19
CA HIS A 58 -15.85 2.38 -4.33
C HIS A 58 -16.11 3.89 -4.19
N SER A 59 -15.06 4.66 -3.91
CA SER A 59 -15.15 6.12 -3.78
C SER A 59 -15.60 6.81 -5.08
N ALA A 60 -15.16 6.32 -6.25
CA ALA A 60 -15.60 6.86 -7.54
C ALA A 60 -17.10 6.59 -7.78
N ARG A 61 -17.59 5.41 -7.37
CA ARG A 61 -19.02 5.08 -7.45
C ARG A 61 -19.84 5.95 -6.51
N VAL A 62 -19.45 6.03 -5.23
CA VAL A 62 -20.12 6.87 -4.23
C VAL A 62 -20.15 8.33 -4.66
N PHE A 63 -19.10 8.81 -5.34
CA PHE A 63 -19.05 10.19 -5.84
C PHE A 63 -20.14 10.47 -6.87
N VAL A 64 -20.33 9.61 -7.87
CA VAL A 64 -21.31 9.85 -8.95
C VAL A 64 -22.77 9.65 -8.52
N GLU A 65 -23.00 8.99 -7.39
CA GLU A 65 -24.34 8.81 -6.81
C GLU A 65 -24.86 10.04 -6.05
N GLN A 66 -23.99 11.02 -5.79
CA GLN A 66 -24.37 12.22 -5.04
C GLN A 66 -24.98 13.30 -5.93
N SER A 67 -25.83 14.14 -5.31
CA SER A 67 -26.49 15.27 -5.98
C SER A 67 -25.69 16.57 -5.95
N SER A 68 -24.71 16.69 -5.04
CA SER A 68 -23.88 17.91 -4.93
C SER A 68 -22.38 17.58 -4.89
N PRO A 69 -21.53 18.40 -5.55
CA PRO A 69 -20.08 18.16 -5.59
C PRO A 69 -19.41 18.17 -4.21
N THR A 70 -19.89 18.99 -3.29
CA THR A 70 -19.35 19.07 -1.92
C THR A 70 -19.67 17.82 -1.10
N ALA A 71 -20.89 17.31 -1.18
CA ALA A 71 -21.27 16.04 -0.55
C ALA A 71 -20.52 14.88 -1.19
N ALA A 72 -20.43 14.84 -2.53
CA ALA A 72 -19.70 13.83 -3.28
C ALA A 72 -18.23 13.71 -2.83
N MET A 73 -17.54 14.84 -2.70
CA MET A 73 -16.15 14.88 -2.24
C MET A 73 -15.99 14.36 -0.82
N ARG A 74 -16.89 14.72 0.08
CA ARG A 74 -16.87 14.27 1.48
C ARG A 74 -17.11 12.76 1.55
N HIS A 75 -18.20 12.26 0.97
CA HIS A 75 -18.53 10.83 0.98
C HIS A 75 -17.45 9.97 0.30
N ALA A 76 -16.87 10.43 -0.80
CA ALA A 76 -15.77 9.74 -1.46
C ALA A 76 -14.53 9.63 -0.56
N ARG A 77 -14.19 10.67 0.21
CA ARG A 77 -13.07 10.63 1.17
C ARG A 77 -13.35 9.72 2.35
N ASP A 78 -14.55 9.78 2.89
CA ASP A 78 -14.95 8.97 4.03
C ASP A 78 -14.98 7.49 3.66
N SER A 79 -15.54 7.14 2.49
CA SER A 79 -15.55 5.76 1.99
C SER A 79 -14.15 5.22 1.73
N ALA A 80 -13.25 6.05 1.16
CA ALA A 80 -11.85 5.65 0.98
C ALA A 80 -11.14 5.40 2.31
N LEU A 81 -11.38 6.25 3.31
CA LEU A 81 -10.80 6.11 4.65
C LEU A 81 -11.22 4.81 5.32
N VAL A 82 -12.52 4.49 5.27
CA VAL A 82 -13.06 3.26 5.84
C VAL A 82 -12.48 2.04 5.12
N SER A 83 -12.55 2.01 3.79
CA SER A 83 -12.05 0.86 2.99
C SER A 83 -10.57 0.57 3.22
N VAL A 84 -9.73 1.61 3.28
CA VAL A 84 -8.29 1.44 3.54
C VAL A 84 -8.04 0.97 4.97
N ARG A 85 -8.77 1.52 5.96
CA ARG A 85 -8.60 1.16 7.36
C ARG A 85 -8.95 -0.30 7.65
N GLU A 86 -9.97 -0.82 6.98
CA GLU A 86 -10.41 -2.21 7.13
C GLU A 86 -9.44 -3.21 6.48
N GLN A 87 -8.90 -2.88 5.30
CA GLN A 87 -8.09 -3.81 4.51
C GLN A 87 -6.59 -3.66 4.74
N ALA A 88 -6.11 -2.46 5.08
CA ALA A 88 -4.70 -2.17 5.33
C ALA A 88 -4.53 -1.29 6.59
N PRO A 89 -4.78 -1.84 7.80
CA PRO A 89 -4.79 -1.07 9.05
C PRO A 89 -3.45 -0.42 9.40
N HIS A 90 -2.34 -0.95 8.89
CA HIS A 90 -0.99 -0.42 9.09
C HIS A 90 -0.60 0.66 8.08
N ALA A 91 -1.39 0.87 7.02
CA ALA A 91 -1.14 1.92 6.05
C ALA A 91 -1.39 3.31 6.63
N THR A 92 -0.72 4.32 6.08
CA THR A 92 -0.97 5.71 6.47
C THR A 92 -2.38 6.16 6.05
N LYS A 93 -2.84 7.28 6.64
CA LYS A 93 -4.12 7.88 6.24
C LYS A 93 -4.15 8.11 4.72
N PRO A 94 -5.21 7.66 4.02
CA PRO A 94 -5.30 7.79 2.57
C PRO A 94 -5.38 9.25 2.12
N ARG A 95 -4.65 9.55 1.05
CA ARG A 95 -4.78 10.82 0.32
C ARG A 95 -5.70 10.56 -0.87
N VAL A 96 -6.83 11.25 -0.91
CA VAL A 96 -7.83 11.13 -1.97
C VAL A 96 -7.79 12.37 -2.84
N THR A 97 -7.59 12.20 -4.14
CA THR A 97 -7.63 13.25 -5.15
C THR A 97 -8.72 12.91 -6.15
N VAL A 98 -9.58 13.87 -6.44
CA VAL A 98 -10.66 13.73 -7.40
C VAL A 98 -10.43 14.72 -8.54
N THR A 99 -10.46 14.22 -9.76
CA THR A 99 -10.35 14.98 -11.01
C THR A 99 -11.57 14.72 -11.89
N CYS A 100 -12.13 15.77 -12.45
CA CYS A 100 -13.29 15.67 -13.32
C CYS A 100 -12.94 16.11 -14.74
N ARG A 101 -13.53 15.45 -15.72
CA ARG A 101 -13.58 15.91 -17.11
C ARG A 101 -15.00 16.30 -17.44
N GLY A 102 -15.20 17.56 -17.81
CA GLY A 102 -16.53 18.18 -17.90
C GLY A 102 -17.08 18.51 -16.51
N ALA A 103 -18.38 18.74 -16.42
CA ALA A 103 -19.02 18.93 -15.11
C ALA A 103 -19.09 17.60 -14.36
N CYS A 104 -18.58 17.55 -13.14
CA CYS A 104 -18.40 16.33 -12.33
C CYS A 104 -19.64 15.43 -12.24
N LEU A 105 -20.82 16.05 -12.10
CA LEU A 105 -22.10 15.37 -11.87
C LEU A 105 -23.10 15.57 -13.03
N ALA A 106 -22.65 16.13 -14.17
CA ALA A 106 -23.49 16.25 -15.34
C ALA A 106 -23.45 14.97 -16.19
N SER A 107 -24.52 14.75 -16.95
CA SER A 107 -24.62 13.66 -17.91
C SER A 107 -23.47 13.72 -18.92
N GLY A 108 -22.73 12.61 -19.06
CA GLY A 108 -21.52 12.53 -19.90
C GLY A 108 -20.22 13.01 -19.24
N GLY A 109 -20.28 13.54 -18.02
CA GLY A 109 -19.08 13.86 -17.24
C GLY A 109 -18.38 12.58 -16.75
N THR A 110 -17.06 12.64 -16.61
CA THR A 110 -16.26 11.54 -16.04
C THR A 110 -15.52 12.04 -14.80
N VAL A 111 -15.53 11.21 -13.78
CA VAL A 111 -14.82 11.44 -12.50
C VAL A 111 -13.74 10.39 -12.33
N THR A 112 -12.52 10.84 -12.08
CA THR A 112 -11.38 9.99 -11.73
C THR A 112 -11.03 10.24 -10.27
N VAL A 113 -11.13 9.20 -9.44
CA VAL A 113 -10.72 9.21 -8.04
C VAL A 113 -9.40 8.46 -7.91
N ARG A 114 -8.39 9.12 -7.37
CA ARG A 114 -7.10 8.54 -7.02
C ARG A 114 -6.96 8.46 -5.51
N VAL A 115 -6.62 7.27 -5.02
CA VAL A 115 -6.32 7.01 -3.60
C VAL A 115 -4.87 6.61 -3.48
N ALA A 116 -4.14 7.22 -2.55
CA ALA A 116 -2.74 6.91 -2.27
C ALA A 116 -2.52 6.75 -0.78
N VAL A 117 -1.71 5.77 -0.39
CA VAL A 117 -1.30 5.47 0.99
C VAL A 117 0.19 5.20 1.06
N GLY A 118 0.79 5.37 2.24
CA GLY A 118 2.13 4.90 2.55
C GLY A 118 2.06 3.60 3.34
N VAL A 119 2.84 2.62 2.96
CA VAL A 119 3.00 1.35 3.69
C VAL A 119 4.30 1.43 4.46
N PRO A 120 4.27 1.47 5.80
CA PRO A 120 5.48 1.47 6.60
C PRO A 120 6.19 0.12 6.48
N LEU A 121 7.51 0.15 6.33
CA LEU A 121 8.31 -1.06 6.33
C LEU A 121 8.42 -1.60 7.77
N PRO A 122 8.18 -2.90 8.00
CA PRO A 122 8.26 -3.50 9.32
C PRO A 122 9.70 -3.44 9.87
N PHE A 123 9.82 -3.35 11.20
CA PHE A 123 11.09 -3.31 11.94
C PHE A 123 11.99 -2.10 11.67
N LEU A 124 11.56 -1.12 10.87
CA LEU A 124 12.31 0.12 10.68
C LEU A 124 11.75 1.24 11.56
N PRO A 125 12.61 2.09 12.14
CA PRO A 125 12.16 3.22 12.96
C PRO A 125 11.37 4.22 12.11
N GLN A 126 10.20 4.64 12.60
CA GLN A 126 9.29 5.57 11.93
C GLN A 126 9.52 7.02 12.36
N TRP A 127 10.78 7.43 12.55
CA TRP A 127 11.10 8.80 12.94
C TRP A 127 10.77 9.79 11.80
N PRO A 128 10.33 11.01 12.13
CA PRO A 128 9.91 11.99 11.12
C PRO A 128 10.97 12.28 10.07
N SER A 129 12.25 12.29 10.45
CA SER A 129 13.40 12.57 9.57
C SER A 129 13.71 11.46 8.56
N VAL A 130 13.33 10.21 8.84
CA VAL A 130 13.63 9.04 7.97
C VAL A 130 12.39 8.41 7.36
N ARG A 131 11.20 8.89 7.74
CA ARG A 131 9.92 8.31 7.33
C ARG A 131 9.73 8.18 5.83
N GLN A 132 10.28 9.10 5.05
CA GLN A 132 10.22 9.05 3.59
C GLN A 132 11.01 7.87 2.99
N PHE A 133 12.01 7.34 3.71
CA PHE A 133 12.82 6.20 3.28
C PHE A 133 12.33 4.86 3.88
N THR A 134 11.45 4.92 4.88
CA THR A 134 10.94 3.74 5.60
C THR A 134 9.49 3.42 5.25
N SER A 135 8.94 4.02 4.20
CA SER A 135 7.60 3.75 3.70
C SER A 135 7.57 3.67 2.17
N VAL A 136 6.78 2.74 1.67
CA VAL A 136 6.52 2.57 0.22
C VAL A 136 5.18 3.23 -0.10
N SER A 137 5.16 4.12 -1.10
CA SER A 137 3.93 4.75 -1.56
C SER A 137 3.19 3.86 -2.56
N VAL A 138 1.94 3.55 -2.26
CA VAL A 138 1.04 2.74 -3.10
C VAL A 138 -0.15 3.59 -3.50
N SER A 139 -0.54 3.57 -4.77
CA SER A 139 -1.71 4.33 -5.24
C SER A 139 -2.44 3.63 -6.36
N ALA A 140 -3.76 3.83 -6.40
CA ALA A 140 -4.62 3.39 -7.49
C ALA A 140 -5.59 4.51 -7.89
N SER A 141 -6.10 4.44 -9.12
CA SER A 141 -7.11 5.34 -9.63
C SER A 141 -8.24 4.58 -10.30
N ALA A 142 -9.46 5.08 -10.14
CA ALA A 142 -10.64 4.55 -10.80
C ALA A 142 -11.41 5.70 -11.45
N THR A 143 -11.91 5.46 -12.67
CA THR A 143 -12.72 6.42 -13.42
C THR A 143 -14.14 5.89 -13.56
N GLN A 144 -15.12 6.76 -13.27
CA GLN A 144 -16.55 6.48 -13.46
C GLN A 144 -17.16 7.56 -14.33
N SER A 145 -18.05 7.16 -15.22
CA SER A 145 -18.88 8.09 -15.99
C SER A 145 -20.23 8.26 -15.31
N HIS A 146 -20.72 9.49 -15.23
CA HIS A 146 -22.09 9.78 -14.80
C HIS A 146 -23.02 9.52 -16.00
N ALA A 147 -23.45 8.26 -16.15
CA ALA A 147 -24.51 7.91 -17.09
C ALA A 147 -25.87 8.11 -16.39
N ARG A 148 -26.59 9.19 -16.70
CA ARG A 148 -27.99 9.24 -16.41
C ARG A 148 -28.66 8.23 -17.35
N LEU A 149 -29.09 7.10 -16.80
CA LEU A 149 -30.04 6.24 -17.54
C LEU A 149 -31.24 7.13 -17.83
N GLY A 150 -31.38 7.56 -19.08
CA GLY A 150 -32.57 8.27 -19.51
C GLY A 150 -33.77 7.38 -19.18
N SER A 151 -34.69 7.91 -18.41
CA SER A 151 -36.02 7.34 -18.29
C SER A 151 -36.58 7.29 -19.71
N ALA A 152 -36.55 6.12 -20.32
CA ALA A 152 -37.40 5.86 -21.49
C ALA A 152 -38.83 6.01 -20.99
N GLY A 153 -39.44 7.17 -21.30
CA GLY A 153 -40.88 7.41 -21.17
C GLY A 153 -41.60 6.72 -22.30
#